data_606ebed549163d4826e6664e32300588
#
_entry.id   606ebed549163d4826e6664e32300588
#
_cell.length_a   1.000
_cell.length_b   1.000
_cell.length_c   1.000
_cell.angle_alpha   90.00
_cell.angle_beta   90.00
_cell.angle_gamma   90.00
#
_symmetry.space_group_name_H-M   'P 1'
#
loop_
_entity.id
_entity.type
_entity.pdbx_description
1 polymer ?
#
loop_
_entity_poly.entity_id
_entity_poly.type
_entity_poly.pdbx_seq_one_letter_code
_entity_poly.pdbx_strand_id
1 'polypeptide(L)'
;MFVLLDDEETVSRNDAWGMLGQISALPDQLEFSLSKSIDITPGNFSNICICGLGGSAMSGDIIRNYLDENSSYPTIVVRDTHLPKWVNEKSFALILSYSETQLKLLECIMKQNLKVLKLFV
;
A
#
# COMPACT_ATOMS: atom_id res chain seq x y z
N MET A 1 8.20 -35.78 -15.63
CA MET A 1 9.00 -34.95 -14.75
C MET A 1 8.09 -33.97 -14.05
N PHE A 2 7.28 -34.48 -13.15
CA PHE A 2 6.51 -33.64 -12.22
C PHE A 2 7.32 -33.67 -10.94
N VAL A 3 8.06 -32.64 -10.71
CA VAL A 3 8.93 -32.60 -9.60
C VAL A 3 8.82 -31.25 -8.97
N LEU A 4 8.63 -31.28 -7.69
CA LEU A 4 9.63 -30.59 -6.92
C LEU A 4 9.16 -29.27 -6.35
N LEU A 5 7.92 -28.89 -6.55
CA LEU A 5 7.35 -27.77 -5.80
C LEU A 5 7.05 -28.17 -4.35
N ASP A 6 6.90 -29.50 -4.12
CA ASP A 6 6.61 -30.07 -2.79
C ASP A 6 7.85 -30.71 -2.13
N ASP A 7 9.02 -30.65 -2.78
CA ASP A 7 10.28 -31.16 -2.24
C ASP A 7 10.99 -30.06 -1.44
N GLU A 8 10.98 -30.21 -0.13
CA GLU A 8 11.55 -29.21 0.81
C GLU A 8 13.05 -28.93 0.53
N GLU A 9 13.81 -29.94 0.14
CA GLU A 9 15.24 -29.77 -0.15
C GLU A 9 15.45 -28.92 -1.40
N THR A 10 14.64 -29.14 -2.44
CA THR A 10 14.69 -28.36 -3.67
C THR A 10 14.21 -26.92 -3.45
N VAL A 11 13.15 -26.73 -2.70
CA VAL A 11 12.65 -25.41 -2.34
C VAL A 11 13.72 -24.66 -1.55
N SER A 12 14.27 -25.26 -0.50
CA SER A 12 15.31 -24.64 0.34
C SER A 12 16.56 -24.26 -0.44
N ARG A 13 16.96 -25.10 -1.41
CA ARG A 13 18.13 -24.81 -2.25
C ARG A 13 17.92 -23.63 -3.19
N ASN A 14 16.68 -23.40 -3.63
CA ASN A 14 16.34 -22.33 -4.56
C ASN A 14 15.83 -21.08 -3.85
N ASP A 15 15.50 -21.14 -2.58
CA ASP A 15 15.02 -20.00 -1.78
C ASP A 15 16.15 -19.36 -0.97
N ALA A 16 17.16 -18.87 -1.67
CA ALA A 16 18.33 -18.24 -1.06
C ALA A 16 17.99 -17.00 -0.21
N TRP A 17 16.85 -16.38 -0.42
CA TRP A 17 16.37 -15.18 0.28
C TRP A 17 15.34 -15.48 1.37
N GLY A 18 15.00 -16.75 1.60
CA GLY A 18 14.02 -17.15 2.62
C GLY A 18 12.61 -16.65 2.35
N MET A 19 12.23 -16.55 1.07
CA MET A 19 10.93 -16.02 0.66
C MET A 19 9.76 -16.86 1.18
N LEU A 20 9.91 -18.18 1.19
CA LEU A 20 8.89 -19.09 1.73
C LEU A 20 8.60 -18.80 3.20
N GLY A 21 9.64 -18.54 3.99
CA GLY A 21 9.50 -18.14 5.39
C GLY A 21 8.78 -16.80 5.55
N GLN A 22 9.08 -15.83 4.69
CA GLN A 22 8.41 -14.52 4.68
C GLN A 22 6.93 -14.66 4.32
N ILE A 23 6.60 -15.47 3.33
CA ILE A 23 5.20 -15.74 2.94
C ILE A 23 4.45 -16.45 4.08
N SER A 24 5.07 -17.43 4.71
CA SER A 24 4.48 -18.17 5.84
C SER A 24 4.24 -17.28 7.06
N ALA A 25 5.01 -16.21 7.24
CA ALA A 25 4.86 -15.25 8.33
C ALA A 25 3.80 -14.16 8.04
N LEU A 26 3.17 -14.15 6.88
CA LEU A 26 2.15 -13.14 6.52
C LEU A 26 0.98 -13.08 7.52
N PRO A 27 0.41 -14.19 8.02
CA PRO A 27 -0.64 -14.12 9.01
C PRO A 27 -0.22 -13.41 10.29
N ASP A 28 0.99 -13.68 10.79
CA ASP A 28 1.53 -13.06 12.00
C ASP A 28 1.76 -11.55 11.80
N GLN A 29 2.21 -11.15 10.60
CA GLN A 29 2.37 -9.75 10.23
C GLN A 29 1.03 -9.01 10.18
N LEU A 30 -0.02 -9.65 9.68
CA LEU A 30 -1.38 -9.09 9.67
C LEU A 30 -1.91 -8.94 11.09
N GLU A 31 -1.76 -9.94 11.94
CA GLU A 31 -2.18 -9.90 13.35
C GLU A 31 -1.43 -8.78 14.09
N PHE A 32 -0.12 -8.68 13.90
CA PHE A 32 0.68 -7.58 14.46
C PHE A 32 0.17 -6.22 13.99
N SER A 33 -0.13 -6.07 12.72
CA SER A 33 -0.63 -4.82 12.14
C SER A 33 -1.99 -4.43 12.71
N LEU A 34 -2.90 -5.39 12.88
CA LEU A 34 -4.21 -5.17 13.49
C LEU A 34 -4.12 -4.79 14.98
N SER A 35 -3.06 -5.22 15.66
CA SER A 35 -2.82 -4.85 17.06
C SER A 35 -2.35 -3.39 17.23
N LYS A 36 -1.95 -2.72 16.14
CA LYS A 36 -1.49 -1.33 16.16
C LYS A 36 -2.66 -0.39 15.94
N SER A 37 -2.83 0.56 16.83
CA SER A 37 -3.74 1.69 16.60
C SER A 37 -3.01 2.77 15.81
N ILE A 38 -3.60 3.20 14.71
CA ILE A 38 -3.12 4.37 13.97
C ILE A 38 -4.04 5.53 14.37
N ASP A 39 -3.45 6.55 14.98
CA ASP A 39 -4.20 7.73 15.38
C ASP A 39 -4.39 8.63 14.14
N ILE A 40 -5.46 8.40 13.43
CA ILE A 40 -5.87 9.23 12.30
C ILE A 40 -6.94 10.17 12.81
N THR A 41 -6.65 11.45 12.89
CA THR A 41 -7.67 12.46 13.17
C THR A 41 -8.61 12.55 11.97
N PRO A 42 -9.88 12.14 12.11
CA PRO A 42 -10.84 12.23 11.03
C PRO A 42 -10.99 13.71 10.63
N GLY A 43 -10.70 14.01 9.39
CA GLY A 43 -10.96 15.32 8.84
C GLY A 43 -12.12 15.25 7.85
N ASN A 44 -12.75 16.38 7.56
CA ASN A 44 -13.69 16.45 6.45
C ASN A 44 -12.93 16.32 5.14
N PHE A 45 -13.06 15.18 4.49
CA PHE A 45 -12.55 14.93 3.14
C PHE A 45 -13.69 14.40 2.26
N SER A 46 -13.56 14.57 0.97
CA SER A 46 -14.58 14.19 -0.02
C SER A 46 -14.20 12.95 -0.84
N ASN A 47 -12.94 12.59 -0.85
CA ASN A 47 -12.42 11.46 -1.62
C ASN A 47 -11.09 10.96 -1.05
N ILE A 48 -10.71 9.76 -1.46
CA ILE A 48 -9.47 9.09 -1.05
C ILE A 48 -8.59 8.85 -2.27
N CYS A 49 -7.34 9.24 -2.17
CA CYS A 49 -6.34 9.03 -3.19
C CYS A 49 -5.20 8.16 -2.63
N ILE A 50 -5.08 6.95 -3.12
CA ILE A 50 -4.03 6.02 -2.69
C ILE A 50 -2.90 6.09 -3.72
N CYS A 51 -1.72 6.52 -3.29
CA CYS A 51 -0.58 6.74 -4.15
C CYS A 51 0.49 5.69 -3.89
N GLY A 52 0.89 4.97 -4.93
CA GLY A 52 1.94 3.96 -4.85
C GLY A 52 2.44 3.56 -6.23
N LEU A 53 3.69 3.12 -6.32
CA LEU A 53 4.30 2.65 -7.55
C LEU A 53 4.64 1.16 -7.44
N GLY A 54 4.53 0.45 -8.55
CA GLY A 54 4.86 -0.97 -8.59
C GLY A 54 4.05 -1.81 -7.58
N GLY A 55 4.74 -2.62 -6.78
CA GLY A 55 4.14 -3.48 -5.76
C GLY A 55 3.36 -2.72 -4.69
N SER A 56 3.79 -1.51 -4.33
CA SER A 56 3.07 -0.66 -3.37
C SER A 56 1.67 -0.28 -3.87
N ALA A 57 1.50 -0.11 -5.18
CA ALA A 57 0.19 0.16 -5.76
C ALA A 57 -0.77 -1.03 -5.69
N MET A 58 -0.25 -2.26 -5.68
CA MET A 58 -1.06 -3.48 -5.51
C MET A 58 -1.73 -3.50 -4.13
N SER A 59 -1.01 -3.13 -3.08
CA SER A 59 -1.61 -2.97 -1.75
C SER A 59 -2.72 -1.91 -1.76
N GLY A 60 -2.53 -0.84 -2.55
CA GLY A 60 -3.55 0.19 -2.77
C GLY A 60 -4.82 -0.35 -3.43
N ASP A 61 -4.70 -1.29 -4.38
CA ASP A 61 -5.87 -1.92 -5.01
C ASP A 61 -6.68 -2.76 -4.02
N ILE A 62 -6.00 -3.48 -3.15
CA ILE A 62 -6.68 -4.27 -2.11
C ILE A 62 -7.47 -3.33 -1.18
N ILE A 63 -6.85 -2.26 -0.72
CA ILE A 63 -7.50 -1.26 0.12
C ILE A 63 -8.68 -0.61 -0.62
N ARG A 64 -8.49 -0.24 -1.89
CA ARG A 64 -9.55 0.34 -2.70
C ARG A 64 -10.74 -0.59 -2.83
N ASN A 65 -10.54 -1.87 -3.16
CA ASN A 65 -11.63 -2.85 -3.29
C ASN A 65 -12.40 -2.98 -1.97
N TYR A 66 -11.70 -3.00 -0.83
CA TYR A 66 -12.36 -3.00 0.47
C TYR A 66 -13.17 -1.73 0.72
N LEU A 67 -12.65 -0.55 0.37
CA LEU A 67 -13.32 0.73 0.56
C LEU A 67 -14.50 0.90 -0.39
N ASP A 68 -14.44 0.41 -1.62
CA ASP A 68 -15.54 0.47 -2.59
C ASP A 68 -16.79 -0.28 -2.07
N GLU A 69 -16.60 -1.32 -1.25
CA GLU A 69 -17.70 -2.07 -0.64
C GLU A 69 -18.15 -1.51 0.73
N ASN A 70 -17.25 -0.89 1.47
CA ASN A 70 -17.48 -0.52 2.88
C ASN A 70 -17.47 0.98 3.15
N SER A 71 -17.28 1.82 2.14
CA SER A 71 -17.16 3.26 2.30
C SER A 71 -17.94 4.01 1.23
N SER A 72 -18.46 5.18 1.58
CA SER A 72 -19.10 6.10 0.63
C SER A 72 -18.11 7.07 -0.04
N TYR A 73 -16.84 7.02 0.32
CA TYR A 73 -15.82 7.91 -0.26
C TYR A 73 -15.31 7.37 -1.59
N PRO A 74 -15.43 8.13 -2.69
CA PRO A 74 -14.78 7.78 -3.95
C PRO A 74 -13.29 7.55 -3.74
N THR A 75 -12.78 6.39 -4.15
CA THR A 75 -11.40 5.99 -3.93
C THR A 75 -10.70 5.71 -5.26
N ILE A 76 -9.50 6.26 -5.44
CA ILE A 76 -8.65 6.01 -6.61
C ILE A 76 -7.25 5.55 -6.18
N VAL A 77 -6.67 4.65 -6.98
CA VAL A 77 -5.25 4.28 -6.87
C VAL A 77 -4.46 4.98 -7.97
N VAL A 78 -3.50 5.80 -7.57
CA VAL A 78 -2.61 6.54 -8.47
C VAL A 78 -1.27 5.82 -8.55
N ARG A 79 -0.91 5.41 -9.77
CA ARG A 79 0.35 4.72 -10.10
C ARG A 79 1.34 5.62 -10.83
N ASP A 80 1.10 6.89 -10.83
CA ASP A 80 1.91 7.90 -11.50
C ASP A 80 2.46 8.91 -10.50
N THR A 81 3.45 9.67 -10.93
CA THR A 81 3.97 10.82 -10.21
C THR A 81 3.05 12.04 -10.28
N HIS A 82 2.02 11.98 -11.11
CA HIS A 82 1.06 13.06 -11.30
C HIS A 82 -0.30 12.70 -10.71
N LEU A 83 -0.80 13.57 -9.85
CA LEU A 83 -2.15 13.43 -9.30
C LEU A 83 -3.21 13.92 -10.31
N PRO A 84 -4.40 13.30 -10.32
CA PRO A 84 -5.54 13.83 -11.06
C PRO A 84 -5.85 15.28 -10.66
N LYS A 85 -6.29 16.08 -11.61
CA LYS A 85 -6.56 17.52 -11.39
C LYS A 85 -7.66 17.81 -10.36
N TRP A 86 -8.53 16.85 -10.07
CA TRP A 86 -9.59 17.00 -9.08
C TRP A 86 -9.13 16.73 -7.65
N VAL A 87 -7.92 16.20 -7.47
CA VAL A 87 -7.32 16.02 -6.14
C VAL A 87 -6.94 17.39 -5.58
N ASN A 88 -7.46 17.72 -4.41
CA ASN A 88 -7.31 19.04 -3.78
C ASN A 88 -7.25 18.92 -2.25
N GLU A 89 -7.30 20.04 -1.54
CA GLU A 89 -7.23 20.11 -0.06
C GLU A 89 -8.32 19.31 0.68
N LYS A 90 -9.40 18.94 -0.01
CA LYS A 90 -10.46 18.07 0.52
C LYS A 90 -10.22 16.59 0.22
N SER A 91 -9.11 16.25 -0.38
CA SER A 91 -8.72 14.88 -0.64
C SER A 91 -7.87 14.33 0.50
N PHE A 92 -8.14 13.08 0.88
CA PHE A 92 -7.27 12.33 1.77
C PHE A 92 -6.26 11.53 0.94
N ALA A 93 -4.98 11.77 1.12
CA ALA A 93 -3.93 11.06 0.40
C ALA A 93 -3.25 10.03 1.31
N LEU A 94 -3.35 8.76 0.91
CA LEU A 94 -2.62 7.66 1.50
C LEU A 94 -1.43 7.32 0.60
N ILE A 95 -0.22 7.44 1.13
CA ILE A 95 1.01 7.18 0.36
C ILE A 95 1.62 5.89 0.84
N LEU A 96 1.73 4.93 -0.07
CA LEU A 96 2.35 3.63 0.16
C LEU A 96 3.70 3.60 -0.55
N SER A 97 4.80 3.48 0.20
CA SER A 97 6.14 3.43 -0.35
C SER A 97 7.02 2.46 0.42
N TYR A 98 7.69 1.58 -0.32
CA TYR A 98 8.73 0.69 0.20
C TYR A 98 10.15 1.24 -0.02
N SER A 99 10.33 2.20 -0.92
CA SER A 99 11.65 2.72 -1.28
C SER A 99 11.71 4.24 -1.23
N GLU A 100 12.89 4.77 -0.88
CA GLU A 100 13.17 6.20 -0.87
C GLU A 100 13.04 6.87 -2.25
N THR A 101 13.04 6.10 -3.33
CA THR A 101 12.95 6.61 -4.71
C THR A 101 11.62 7.29 -5.01
N GLN A 102 10.62 7.15 -4.15
CA GLN A 102 9.29 7.77 -4.32
C GLN A 102 9.17 9.17 -3.69
N LEU A 103 10.28 9.76 -3.26
CA LEU A 103 10.32 11.12 -2.73
C LEU A 103 9.72 12.15 -3.70
N LYS A 104 9.88 11.95 -5.02
CA LYS A 104 9.27 12.83 -6.04
C LYS A 104 7.75 12.83 -6.01
N LEU A 105 7.12 11.67 -5.77
CA LEU A 105 5.68 11.58 -5.60
C LEU A 105 5.24 12.33 -4.34
N LEU A 106 5.99 12.16 -3.26
CA LEU A 106 5.78 12.88 -2.01
C LEU A 106 5.86 14.39 -2.18
N GLU A 107 6.87 14.89 -2.88
CA GLU A 107 7.02 16.33 -3.16
C GLU A 107 5.85 16.89 -3.96
N CYS A 108 5.37 16.14 -4.95
CA CYS A 108 4.23 16.54 -5.77
C CYS A 108 2.94 16.66 -4.94
N ILE A 109 2.73 15.71 -4.03
CA ILE A 109 1.57 15.67 -3.13
C ILE A 109 1.66 16.76 -2.06
N MET A 110 2.84 16.98 -1.49
CA MET A 110 3.05 18.01 -0.46
C MET A 110 2.81 19.42 -0.98
N LYS A 111 3.03 19.67 -2.27
CA LYS A 111 2.76 20.98 -2.90
C LYS A 111 1.27 21.32 -3.02
N GLN A 112 0.38 20.36 -2.82
CA GLN A 112 -1.07 20.54 -3.00
C GLN A 112 -1.85 20.72 -1.70
N ASN A 113 -1.18 20.93 -0.54
CA ASN A 113 -1.80 21.11 0.78
C ASN A 113 -2.81 20.00 1.17
N LEU A 114 -2.58 18.78 0.72
CA LEU A 114 -3.43 17.62 0.98
C LEU A 114 -3.29 17.15 2.44
N LYS A 115 -4.34 16.57 2.99
CA LYS A 115 -4.24 15.76 4.20
C LYS A 115 -3.54 14.46 3.86
N VAL A 116 -2.30 14.30 4.30
CA VAL A 116 -1.45 13.19 3.89
C VAL A 116 -1.19 12.25 5.06
N LEU A 117 -1.53 10.98 4.90
CA LEU A 117 -1.02 9.90 5.74
C LEU A 117 0.09 9.18 4.97
N LYS A 118 1.28 9.10 5.56
CA LYS A 118 2.42 8.39 4.99
C LYS A 118 2.55 7.04 5.69
N LEU A 119 2.47 5.97 4.92
CA LEU A 119 2.82 4.63 5.38
C LEU A 119 4.10 4.19 4.65
N PHE A 120 5.17 4.08 5.41
CA PHE A 120 6.39 3.41 4.97
C PHE A 120 6.28 1.95 5.42
N VAL A 121 6.32 1.04 4.47
CA VAL A 121 6.34 -0.41 4.72
C VAL A 121 7.75 -0.92 4.60
#